data_3ffc65955801408ceb0fbb66c3918075
#
_entry.id   3ffc65955801408ceb0fbb66c3918075
#
_cell.length_a   1.000
_cell.length_b   1.000
_cell.length_c   1.000
_cell.angle_alpha   90.00
_cell.angle_beta   90.00
_cell.angle_gamma   90.00
#
_symmetry.space_group_name_H-M   'P 1'
#
loop_
_entity.id
_entity.type
_entity.pdbx_description
1 polymer ?
#
loop_
_entity_poly.entity_id
_entity_poly.type
_entity_poly.pdbx_seq_one_letter_code
_entity_poly.pdbx_strand_id
1 'polypeptide(L)'
;MTAYAAPMNDMLFAMRELAGLEAIADLPGNEEVSTDLAEAILDEAGKFAAEVLAPINASGDRQGCTCKDGVVTTAAGFREAYAAFCDNGWHAMPVGAEFGGQGLPTVISAAVKEMCESANMAFSFCPTLTIGAVEAIARHGSEALKQLPAEDGGGKMDRDDEPHRTPGWLGPRCGANQGGSRW
;
A
#
# COMPACT_ATOMS: atom_id res chain seq x y z
N MET A 1 17.12 16.88 12.30
CA MET A 1 16.35 16.53 11.09
C MET A 1 15.00 17.19 11.24
N THR A 2 14.51 17.89 10.22
CA THR A 2 13.12 18.37 10.18
C THR A 2 12.20 17.17 10.16
N ALA A 3 11.20 17.15 11.06
CA ALA A 3 10.17 16.12 11.04
C ALA A 3 9.41 16.21 9.72
N TYR A 4 9.10 15.07 9.11
CA TYR A 4 8.23 15.04 7.93
C TYR A 4 6.81 15.47 8.33
N ALA A 5 6.20 16.30 7.49
CA ALA A 5 4.80 16.68 7.60
C ALA A 5 4.21 16.76 6.18
N ALA A 6 3.11 16.06 5.95
CA ALA A 6 2.44 16.09 4.67
C ALA A 6 1.83 17.49 4.39
N PRO A 7 1.96 18.04 3.16
CA PRO A 7 1.38 19.32 2.81
C PRO A 7 -0.12 19.20 2.49
N MET A 8 -0.92 18.86 3.51
CA MET A 8 -2.33 18.49 3.38
C MET A 8 -3.16 19.51 2.61
N ASN A 9 -3.00 20.81 2.91
CA ASN A 9 -3.78 21.85 2.25
C ASN A 9 -3.48 21.94 0.75
N ASP A 10 -2.21 21.80 0.36
CA ASP A 10 -1.78 21.86 -1.04
C ASP A 10 -2.27 20.61 -1.78
N MET A 11 -2.21 19.45 -1.16
CA MET A 11 -2.71 18.20 -1.74
C MET A 11 -4.23 18.24 -1.94
N LEU A 12 -4.99 18.66 -0.94
CA LEU A 12 -6.44 18.82 -1.06
C LEU A 12 -6.82 19.85 -2.09
N PHE A 13 -6.10 20.98 -2.16
CA PHE A 13 -6.30 21.98 -3.21
C PHE A 13 -6.07 21.38 -4.59
N ALA A 14 -4.96 20.66 -4.79
CA ALA A 14 -4.66 20.03 -6.06
C ALA A 14 -5.71 18.97 -6.47
N MET A 15 -6.21 18.19 -5.53
CA MET A 15 -7.24 17.20 -5.80
C MET A 15 -8.58 17.83 -6.17
N ARG A 16 -8.98 18.90 -5.49
CA ARG A 16 -10.25 19.60 -5.74
C ARG A 16 -10.20 20.43 -7.01
N GLU A 17 -9.23 21.33 -7.11
CA GLU A 17 -9.22 22.40 -8.09
C GLU A 17 -8.52 21.97 -9.41
N LEU A 18 -7.55 21.06 -9.35
CA LEU A 18 -6.79 20.64 -10.53
C LEU A 18 -7.20 19.28 -11.04
N ALA A 19 -7.36 18.31 -10.18
CA ALA A 19 -7.75 16.95 -10.56
C ALA A 19 -9.27 16.77 -10.72
N GLY A 20 -10.08 17.67 -10.16
CA GLY A 20 -11.54 17.61 -10.27
C GLY A 20 -12.16 16.46 -9.47
N LEU A 21 -11.80 16.32 -8.19
CA LEU A 21 -12.26 15.24 -7.32
C LEU A 21 -13.79 15.07 -7.31
N GLU A 22 -14.53 16.17 -7.34
CA GLU A 22 -16.00 16.14 -7.41
C GLU A 22 -16.51 15.50 -8.71
N ALA A 23 -15.89 15.84 -9.84
CA ALA A 23 -16.24 15.23 -11.13
C ALA A 23 -15.85 13.75 -11.20
N ILE A 24 -14.81 13.33 -10.48
CA ILE A 24 -14.44 11.92 -10.33
C ILE A 24 -15.46 11.17 -9.49
N ALA A 25 -16.00 11.80 -8.44
CA ALA A 25 -17.05 11.22 -7.60
C ALA A 25 -18.34 10.93 -8.38
N ASP A 26 -18.63 11.73 -9.42
CA ASP A 26 -19.80 11.52 -10.30
C ASP A 26 -19.65 10.35 -11.28
N LEU A 27 -18.46 9.74 -11.38
CA LEU A 27 -18.23 8.59 -12.25
C LEU A 27 -18.79 7.31 -11.63
N PRO A 28 -19.34 6.39 -12.45
CA PRO A 28 -19.83 5.10 -11.95
C PRO A 28 -18.77 4.33 -11.17
N GLY A 29 -19.15 3.85 -9.99
CA GLY A 29 -18.26 3.12 -9.08
C GLY A 29 -17.52 4.00 -8.07
N ASN A 30 -17.73 5.32 -8.10
CA ASN A 30 -17.13 6.27 -7.16
C ASN A 30 -18.17 6.97 -6.28
N GLU A 31 -19.36 6.41 -6.14
CA GLU A 31 -20.50 7.04 -5.47
C GLU A 31 -20.24 7.35 -3.98
N GLU A 32 -19.30 6.65 -3.36
CA GLU A 32 -18.88 6.87 -1.97
C GLU A 32 -17.74 7.88 -1.84
N VAL A 33 -17.15 8.30 -2.96
CA VAL A 33 -16.02 9.24 -2.96
C VAL A 33 -16.53 10.64 -2.66
N SER A 34 -15.93 11.26 -1.65
CA SER A 34 -16.22 12.63 -1.27
C SER A 34 -14.95 13.36 -0.87
N THR A 35 -15.02 14.67 -0.81
CA THR A 35 -13.93 15.49 -0.29
C THR A 35 -13.60 15.14 1.16
N ASP A 36 -14.63 14.91 2.00
CA ASP A 36 -14.44 14.57 3.41
C ASP A 36 -13.77 13.20 3.58
N LEU A 37 -14.15 12.22 2.74
CA LEU A 37 -13.48 10.92 2.72
C LEU A 37 -12.01 11.05 2.30
N ALA A 38 -11.75 11.82 1.23
CA ALA A 38 -10.37 12.05 0.78
C ALA A 38 -9.53 12.72 1.87
N GLU A 39 -10.06 13.75 2.55
CA GLU A 39 -9.39 14.43 3.65
C GLU A 39 -9.07 13.49 4.81
N ALA A 40 -10.03 12.65 5.20
CA ALA A 40 -9.84 11.66 6.26
C ALA A 40 -8.76 10.63 5.91
N ILE A 41 -8.76 10.12 4.68
CA ILE A 41 -7.73 9.19 4.19
C ILE A 41 -6.35 9.84 4.20
N LEU A 42 -6.25 11.07 3.69
CA LEU A 42 -4.98 11.79 3.65
C LEU A 42 -4.44 12.13 5.04
N ASP A 43 -5.31 12.47 6.00
CA ASP A 43 -4.91 12.74 7.39
C ASP A 43 -4.28 11.49 8.03
N GLU A 44 -4.91 10.34 7.89
CA GLU A 44 -4.38 9.07 8.40
C GLU A 44 -3.10 8.64 7.66
N ALA A 45 -3.03 8.81 6.35
CA ALA A 45 -1.83 8.53 5.56
C ALA A 45 -0.67 9.46 5.94
N GLY A 46 -0.95 10.74 6.18
CA GLY A 46 0.03 11.71 6.65
C GLY A 46 0.61 11.36 8.01
N LYS A 47 -0.23 10.89 8.95
CA LYS A 47 0.22 10.37 10.25
C LYS A 47 1.09 9.14 10.08
N PHE A 48 0.66 8.17 9.25
CA PHE A 48 1.44 6.97 8.97
C PHE A 48 2.81 7.32 8.37
N ALA A 49 2.85 8.21 7.40
CA ALA A 49 4.09 8.67 6.77
C ALA A 49 5.03 9.36 7.76
N ALA A 50 4.48 10.22 8.63
CA ALA A 50 5.27 10.99 9.61
C ALA A 50 5.76 10.15 10.80
N GLU A 51 4.93 9.25 11.32
CA GLU A 51 5.18 8.53 12.56
C GLU A 51 5.82 7.16 12.35
N VAL A 52 5.55 6.51 11.20
CA VAL A 52 6.05 5.15 10.91
C VAL A 52 7.17 5.17 9.88
N LEU A 53 7.00 5.86 8.75
CA LEU A 53 7.96 5.79 7.64
C LEU A 53 9.14 6.75 7.79
N ALA A 54 8.89 8.00 8.13
CA ALA A 54 9.94 9.01 8.22
C ALA A 54 11.01 8.69 9.29
N PRO A 55 10.67 8.15 10.49
CA PRO A 55 11.67 7.83 11.49
C PRO A 55 12.71 6.79 11.05
N ILE A 56 12.30 5.83 10.20
CA ILE A 56 13.16 4.75 9.74
C ILE A 56 13.91 5.07 8.44
N ASN A 57 13.65 6.20 7.79
CA ASN A 57 14.27 6.57 6.51
C ASN A 57 15.80 6.69 6.64
N ALA A 58 16.29 7.60 7.48
CA ALA A 58 17.72 7.85 7.61
C ALA A 58 18.50 6.68 8.26
N SER A 59 17.86 5.91 9.15
CA SER A 59 18.48 4.71 9.71
C SER A 59 18.53 3.58 8.68
N GLY A 60 17.49 3.43 7.88
CA GLY A 60 17.42 2.46 6.79
C GLY A 60 18.48 2.71 5.72
N ASP A 61 18.68 3.97 5.32
CA ASP A 61 19.71 4.36 4.36
C ASP A 61 21.13 4.00 4.86
N ARG A 62 21.42 4.26 6.12
CA ARG A 62 22.73 3.92 6.71
C ARG A 62 22.94 2.43 6.90
N GLN A 63 21.91 1.70 7.31
CA GLN A 63 21.98 0.27 7.60
C GLN A 63 21.96 -0.58 6.32
N GLY A 64 21.10 -0.22 5.38
CA GLY A 64 20.86 -0.98 4.15
C GLY A 64 20.28 -2.38 4.40
N CYS A 65 20.22 -3.16 3.32
CA CYS A 65 19.87 -4.58 3.38
C CYS A 65 21.13 -5.44 3.36
N THR A 66 21.09 -6.58 4.02
CA THR A 66 22.17 -7.57 3.99
C THR A 66 21.67 -8.89 3.42
N CYS A 67 22.54 -9.61 2.69
CA CYS A 67 22.25 -10.96 2.21
C CYS A 67 23.35 -11.89 2.73
N LYS A 68 22.93 -12.89 3.51
CA LYS A 68 23.84 -13.92 4.02
C LYS A 68 23.21 -15.30 3.80
N ASP A 69 23.95 -16.17 3.15
CA ASP A 69 23.53 -17.55 2.86
C ASP A 69 22.18 -17.63 2.13
N GLY A 70 21.91 -16.69 1.22
CA GLY A 70 20.66 -16.59 0.47
C GLY A 70 19.49 -15.98 1.26
N VAL A 71 19.70 -15.55 2.51
CA VAL A 71 18.70 -14.90 3.34
C VAL A 71 18.92 -13.39 3.33
N VAL A 72 17.90 -12.64 2.92
CA VAL A 72 17.92 -11.17 2.93
C VAL A 72 17.33 -10.67 4.26
N THR A 73 18.06 -9.76 4.90
CA THR A 73 17.59 -9.04 6.09
C THR A 73 17.48 -7.57 5.74
N THR A 74 16.29 -7.01 5.91
CA THR A 74 16.03 -5.58 5.72
C THR A 74 16.54 -4.76 6.89
N ALA A 75 16.63 -3.44 6.71
CA ALA A 75 16.93 -2.52 7.80
C ALA A 75 15.89 -2.63 8.92
N ALA A 76 16.31 -2.32 10.15
CA ALA A 76 15.42 -2.37 11.32
C ALA A 76 14.21 -1.44 11.13
N GLY A 77 13.03 -1.91 11.54
CA GLY A 77 11.75 -1.20 11.44
C GLY A 77 11.04 -1.33 10.08
N PHE A 78 11.71 -1.77 9.01
CA PHE A 78 11.07 -1.88 7.69
C PHE A 78 10.01 -2.97 7.63
N ARG A 79 10.26 -4.08 8.29
CA ARG A 79 9.30 -5.19 8.35
C ARG A 79 8.04 -4.82 9.12
N GLU A 80 8.21 -4.19 10.25
CA GLU A 80 7.12 -3.71 11.10
C GLU A 80 6.31 -2.63 10.38
N ALA A 81 6.99 -1.71 9.70
CA ALA A 81 6.34 -0.69 8.88
C ALA A 81 5.53 -1.31 7.73
N TYR A 82 6.06 -2.37 7.09
CA TYR A 82 5.34 -3.05 6.02
C TYR A 82 4.12 -3.81 6.54
N ALA A 83 4.22 -4.47 7.69
CA ALA A 83 3.06 -5.07 8.34
C ALA A 83 1.98 -4.03 8.63
N ALA A 84 2.34 -2.91 9.25
CA ALA A 84 1.40 -1.82 9.52
C ALA A 84 0.81 -1.20 8.23
N PHE A 85 1.59 -1.10 7.15
CA PHE A 85 1.11 -0.67 5.83
C PHE A 85 0.02 -1.59 5.29
N CYS A 86 0.22 -2.89 5.41
CA CYS A 86 -0.76 -3.89 4.99
C CYS A 86 -1.98 -3.91 5.91
N ASP A 87 -1.78 -3.90 7.22
CA ASP A 87 -2.87 -3.95 8.21
C ASP A 87 -3.83 -2.75 8.08
N ASN A 88 -3.30 -1.58 7.72
CA ASN A 88 -4.10 -0.39 7.43
C ASN A 88 -4.71 -0.38 6.01
N GLY A 89 -4.45 -1.38 5.19
CA GLY A 89 -5.04 -1.52 3.86
C GLY A 89 -4.49 -0.57 2.79
N TRP A 90 -3.36 0.12 3.02
CA TRP A 90 -2.78 1.07 2.06
C TRP A 90 -2.41 0.43 0.72
N HIS A 91 -2.02 -0.85 0.73
CA HIS A 91 -1.69 -1.61 -0.47
C HIS A 91 -2.90 -1.89 -1.37
N ALA A 92 -4.10 -1.91 -0.80
CA ALA A 92 -5.33 -2.34 -1.47
C ALA A 92 -6.18 -1.17 -1.99
N MET A 93 -5.80 0.08 -1.71
CA MET A 93 -6.61 1.25 -2.07
C MET A 93 -7.00 1.34 -3.55
N PRO A 94 -6.06 1.26 -4.53
CA PRO A 94 -6.40 1.41 -5.93
C PRO A 94 -6.91 0.11 -6.58
N VAL A 95 -6.88 -0.99 -5.85
CA VAL A 95 -7.27 -2.30 -6.37
C VAL A 95 -8.79 -2.42 -6.38
N GLY A 96 -9.35 -2.94 -7.48
CA GLY A 96 -10.80 -3.13 -7.61
C GLY A 96 -11.37 -4.06 -6.54
N ALA A 97 -12.60 -3.80 -6.13
CA ALA A 97 -13.30 -4.60 -5.11
C ALA A 97 -13.42 -6.09 -5.50
N GLU A 98 -13.52 -6.38 -6.80
CA GLU A 98 -13.54 -7.74 -7.35
C GLU A 98 -12.26 -8.53 -7.09
N PHE A 99 -11.17 -7.83 -6.77
CA PHE A 99 -9.87 -8.41 -6.39
C PHE A 99 -9.55 -8.23 -4.91
N GLY A 100 -10.55 -7.89 -4.09
CA GLY A 100 -10.38 -7.67 -2.65
C GLY A 100 -9.78 -6.32 -2.26
N GLY A 101 -9.73 -5.36 -3.17
CA GLY A 101 -9.28 -4.00 -2.93
C GLY A 101 -10.41 -3.06 -2.49
N GLN A 102 -10.07 -1.78 -2.33
CA GLN A 102 -11.01 -0.74 -1.90
C GLN A 102 -11.63 0.00 -3.09
N GLY A 103 -11.09 -0.14 -4.30
CA GLY A 103 -11.59 0.52 -5.51
C GLY A 103 -11.50 2.03 -5.50
N LEU A 104 -10.65 2.62 -4.66
CA LEU A 104 -10.52 4.07 -4.56
C LEU A 104 -9.92 4.68 -5.82
N PRO A 105 -10.36 5.88 -6.24
CA PRO A 105 -9.82 6.57 -7.39
C PRO A 105 -8.30 6.78 -7.29
N THR A 106 -7.63 6.68 -8.44
CA THR A 106 -6.17 6.85 -8.53
C THR A 106 -5.68 8.19 -7.95
N VAL A 107 -6.49 9.24 -8.00
CA VAL A 107 -6.14 10.55 -7.43
C VAL A 107 -5.89 10.48 -5.92
N ILE A 108 -6.67 9.68 -5.18
CA ILE A 108 -6.49 9.49 -3.73
C ILE A 108 -5.25 8.63 -3.47
N SER A 109 -5.15 7.49 -4.15
CA SER A 109 -4.01 6.59 -3.97
C SER A 109 -2.68 7.21 -4.39
N ALA A 110 -2.67 8.09 -5.41
CA ALA A 110 -1.50 8.84 -5.82
C ALA A 110 -1.03 9.83 -4.74
N ALA A 111 -1.96 10.54 -4.08
CA ALA A 111 -1.62 11.44 -3.00
C ALA A 111 -1.03 10.70 -1.78
N VAL A 112 -1.63 9.56 -1.38
CA VAL A 112 -1.08 8.72 -0.32
C VAL A 112 0.31 8.17 -0.69
N LYS A 113 0.48 7.72 -1.93
CA LYS A 113 1.76 7.27 -2.44
C LYS A 113 2.82 8.37 -2.37
N GLU A 114 2.49 9.59 -2.78
CA GLU A 114 3.39 10.75 -2.67
C GLU A 114 3.83 10.99 -1.23
N MET A 115 2.93 10.91 -0.26
CA MET A 115 3.27 11.04 1.16
C MET A 115 4.26 9.96 1.61
N CYS A 116 3.99 8.70 1.26
CA CYS A 116 4.86 7.58 1.62
C CYS A 116 6.25 7.71 0.97
N GLU A 117 6.30 8.05 -0.32
CA GLU A 117 7.56 8.22 -1.06
C GLU A 117 8.36 9.40 -0.53
N SER A 118 7.71 10.51 -0.19
CA SER A 118 8.36 11.68 0.40
C SER A 118 8.92 11.40 1.80
N ALA A 119 8.23 10.56 2.58
CA ALA A 119 8.68 10.17 3.91
C ALA A 119 9.80 9.13 3.85
N ASN A 120 9.68 8.11 2.99
CA ASN A 120 10.65 7.03 2.85
C ASN A 120 10.55 6.35 1.49
N MET A 121 11.31 6.85 0.52
CA MET A 121 11.34 6.32 -0.84
C MET A 121 11.79 4.86 -0.88
N ALA A 122 12.80 4.48 -0.10
CA ALA A 122 13.33 3.12 -0.10
C ALA A 122 12.28 2.07 0.35
N PHE A 123 11.44 2.43 1.33
CA PHE A 123 10.29 1.62 1.72
C PHE A 123 9.27 1.51 0.60
N SER A 124 8.93 2.63 -0.02
CA SER A 124 7.79 2.75 -0.95
C SER A 124 8.00 2.01 -2.27
N PHE A 125 9.24 1.69 -2.65
CA PHE A 125 9.52 0.89 -3.84
C PHE A 125 8.89 -0.50 -3.79
N CYS A 126 8.87 -1.17 -2.63
CA CYS A 126 8.30 -2.50 -2.50
C CYS A 126 6.78 -2.51 -2.81
N PRO A 127 5.93 -1.75 -2.10
CA PRO A 127 4.49 -1.73 -2.39
C PRO A 127 4.17 -1.17 -3.78
N THR A 128 4.94 -0.20 -4.29
CA THR A 128 4.72 0.35 -5.63
C THR A 128 4.87 -0.71 -6.73
N LEU A 129 5.87 -1.58 -6.65
CA LEU A 129 6.06 -2.66 -7.61
C LEU A 129 4.94 -3.70 -7.53
N THR A 130 4.50 -4.01 -6.33
CA THR A 130 3.37 -4.93 -6.11
C THR A 130 2.08 -4.38 -6.71
N ILE A 131 1.73 -3.13 -6.43
CA ILE A 131 0.54 -2.48 -7.00
C ILE A 131 0.59 -2.47 -8.52
N GLY A 132 1.75 -2.14 -9.10
CA GLY A 132 1.93 -2.17 -10.56
C GLY A 132 1.74 -3.56 -11.17
N ALA A 133 2.24 -4.61 -10.52
CA ALA A 133 2.03 -5.98 -10.96
C ALA A 133 0.55 -6.39 -10.90
N VAL A 134 -0.14 -6.04 -9.82
CA VAL A 134 -1.57 -6.28 -9.64
C VAL A 134 -2.37 -5.58 -10.75
N GLU A 135 -2.09 -4.31 -11.00
CA GLU A 135 -2.76 -3.54 -12.05
C GLU A 135 -2.54 -4.15 -13.45
N ALA A 136 -1.31 -4.56 -13.75
CA ALA A 136 -0.99 -5.21 -15.02
C ALA A 136 -1.77 -6.52 -15.20
N ILE A 137 -1.87 -7.36 -14.17
CA ILE A 137 -2.65 -8.59 -14.21
C ILE A 137 -4.15 -8.29 -14.34
N ALA A 138 -4.67 -7.34 -13.58
CA ALA A 138 -6.08 -6.96 -13.63
C ALA A 138 -6.50 -6.49 -15.02
N ARG A 139 -5.66 -5.69 -15.69
CA ARG A 139 -5.97 -5.14 -17.01
C ARG A 139 -5.66 -6.08 -18.18
N HIS A 140 -4.56 -6.81 -18.11
CA HIS A 140 -3.99 -7.54 -19.25
C HIS A 140 -3.80 -9.04 -18.99
N GLY A 141 -4.02 -9.51 -17.76
CA GLY A 141 -3.90 -10.91 -17.40
C GLY A 141 -4.94 -11.79 -18.11
N SER A 142 -4.58 -13.05 -18.35
CA SER A 142 -5.58 -14.05 -18.76
C SER A 142 -6.59 -14.29 -17.63
N GLU A 143 -7.77 -14.81 -17.98
CA GLU A 143 -8.80 -15.12 -16.97
C GLU A 143 -8.28 -16.07 -15.88
N ALA A 144 -7.39 -16.99 -16.22
CA ALA A 144 -6.74 -17.87 -15.26
C ALA A 144 -5.84 -17.10 -14.27
N LEU A 145 -5.10 -16.08 -14.74
CA LEU A 145 -4.29 -15.23 -13.89
C LEU A 145 -5.13 -14.31 -13.00
N LYS A 146 -6.26 -13.81 -13.51
CA LYS A 146 -7.18 -12.97 -12.74
C LYS A 146 -7.92 -13.74 -11.64
N GLN A 147 -8.09 -15.06 -11.81
CA GLN A 147 -8.74 -15.94 -10.83
C GLN A 147 -7.82 -16.37 -9.69
N LEU A 148 -6.49 -16.31 -9.85
CA LEU A 148 -5.54 -16.67 -8.79
C LEU A 148 -5.81 -16.01 -7.44
N PRO A 149 -6.25 -14.74 -7.37
CA PRO A 149 -6.58 -14.09 -6.10
C PRO A 149 -7.89 -14.57 -5.47
N ALA A 150 -8.85 -14.99 -6.29
CA ALA A 150 -10.15 -15.43 -5.80
C ALA A 150 -10.08 -16.80 -5.10
N GLU A 151 -9.18 -17.67 -5.52
CA GLU A 151 -8.98 -18.98 -4.89
C GLU A 151 -8.32 -18.88 -3.53
N ASP A 152 -7.38 -17.96 -3.34
CA ASP A 152 -6.76 -17.70 -2.05
C ASP A 152 -7.65 -16.87 -1.10
N GLY A 153 -8.58 -16.09 -1.63
CA GLY A 153 -9.54 -15.30 -0.83
C GLY A 153 -10.74 -16.09 -0.28
N GLY A 154 -11.02 -17.28 -0.84
CA GLY A 154 -12.14 -18.15 -0.44
C GLY A 154 -11.80 -19.19 0.64
N GLY A 155 -10.55 -19.37 1.00
CA GLY A 155 -10.15 -20.23 2.10
C GLY A 155 -10.56 -19.61 3.43
N LYS A 156 -11.39 -20.30 4.22
CA LYS A 156 -11.66 -19.95 5.61
C LYS A 156 -10.32 -19.69 6.30
N MET A 157 -10.03 -18.41 6.53
CA MET A 157 -8.99 -18.05 7.47
C MET A 157 -9.45 -18.49 8.85
N ASP A 158 -8.88 -19.57 9.34
CA ASP A 158 -8.87 -19.85 10.77
C ASP A 158 -8.12 -18.67 11.41
N ARG A 159 -8.88 -17.82 12.10
CA ARG A 159 -8.37 -16.58 12.69
C ARG A 159 -7.34 -16.81 13.80
N ASP A 160 -7.14 -18.04 14.21
CA ASP A 160 -6.41 -18.34 15.44
C ASP A 160 -4.97 -18.83 15.24
N ASP A 161 -4.55 -19.22 14.01
CA ASP A 161 -3.25 -19.87 13.82
C ASP A 161 -2.24 -19.15 12.91
N GLU A 162 -2.59 -18.07 12.20
CA GLU A 162 -1.61 -17.24 11.48
C GLU A 162 -2.00 -15.75 11.51
N PRO A 163 -1.42 -14.96 12.40
CA PRO A 163 -1.53 -13.52 12.34
C PRO A 163 -0.80 -13.05 11.07
N HIS A 164 -1.47 -12.38 10.17
CA HIS A 164 -0.90 -11.70 8.99
C HIS A 164 -0.96 -12.43 7.63
N ARG A 165 -2.12 -12.93 7.25
CA ARG A 165 -2.37 -13.21 5.83
C ARG A 165 -3.05 -11.99 5.19
N THR A 166 -2.34 -11.29 4.32
CA THR A 166 -2.96 -10.45 3.29
C THR A 166 -3.78 -11.33 2.34
N PRO A 167 -4.87 -10.84 1.74
CA PRO A 167 -5.56 -11.54 0.67
C PRO A 167 -4.55 -11.93 -0.43
N GLY A 168 -4.56 -13.17 -0.78
CA GLY A 168 -3.57 -14.03 -1.41
C GLY A 168 -2.51 -13.45 -2.34
N TRP A 169 -2.74 -12.45 -3.16
CA TRP A 169 -1.77 -12.05 -4.18
C TRP A 169 -1.37 -10.57 -4.19
N LEU A 170 -1.89 -9.78 -3.28
CA LEU A 170 -1.56 -8.36 -3.15
C LEU A 170 -0.16 -8.10 -2.54
N GLY A 171 0.72 -9.06 -2.60
CA GLY A 171 2.09 -8.90 -2.20
C GLY A 171 2.68 -10.13 -1.54
N PRO A 172 4.01 -10.16 -1.34
CA PRO A 172 4.63 -11.15 -0.49
C PRO A 172 3.95 -11.08 0.88
N ARG A 173 3.56 -12.21 1.42
CA ARG A 173 2.88 -12.35 2.71
C ARG A 173 3.41 -11.32 3.70
N CYS A 174 2.54 -10.45 4.21
CA CYS A 174 2.83 -9.64 5.38
C CYS A 174 2.91 -10.60 6.58
N GLY A 175 3.95 -11.35 6.68
CA GLY A 175 4.16 -12.31 7.74
C GLY A 175 5.58 -12.83 7.68
N ALA A 176 6.11 -13.12 8.84
CA ALA A 176 7.45 -13.62 9.02
C ALA A 176 7.76 -14.75 8.05
N ASN A 177 8.79 -14.57 7.24
CA ASN A 177 9.42 -15.65 6.52
C ASN A 177 9.99 -16.65 7.54
N GLN A 178 9.18 -17.63 7.91
CA GLN A 178 9.68 -18.84 8.53
C GLN A 178 9.93 -19.83 7.41
N GLY A 179 11.19 -19.95 7.04
CA GLY A 179 11.75 -21.11 6.40
C GLY A 179 11.40 -21.33 4.94
N GLY A 180 12.37 -21.07 4.10
CA GLY A 180 12.70 -21.91 2.96
C GLY A 180 11.67 -22.04 1.85
N SER A 181 11.70 -21.15 0.90
CA SER A 181 11.40 -21.53 -0.48
C SER A 181 12.52 -21.01 -1.39
N ARG A 182 13.08 -21.93 -2.11
CA ARG A 182 14.09 -21.69 -3.15
C ARG A 182 13.41 -20.93 -4.28
N TRP A 183 14.09 -19.90 -4.74
CA TRP A 183 13.93 -19.36 -6.08
C TRP A 183 14.83 -20.13 -7.03
#